data_97d280c371cbad9be694a7e1222edb6b
#
_entry.id   97d280c371cbad9be694a7e1222edb6b
#
_cell.length_a   1.000
_cell.length_b   1.000
_cell.length_c   1.000
_cell.angle_alpha   90.00
_cell.angle_beta   90.00
_cell.angle_gamma   90.00
#
_symmetry.space_group_name_H-M   'P 1'
#
loop_
_entity.id
_entity.type
_entity.pdbx_description
1 polymer ?
#
loop_
_entity_poly.entity_id
_entity_poly.type
_entity_poly.pdbx_seq_one_letter_code
_entity_poly.pdbx_strand_id
1 'polypeptide(L)'
;MDRMRRINRLVTLLMALAVLCSCMSMAAAETTDQIYIENEWNFVDGSMDVSHGIPDNATGVLDRIRRTGVLRVATEPYYAPQEFIDPEKTGQSQYVGADMRLARLIAERMGVELEIIPMEFTQVLPALAEDQCDLTVSALSYTPARAGSYTLSKGYYYSENIASAGFVIREEDKEKIKSLDDFTDKVLIAQSSSLQEAQAAAHVRTYKEFRRVSAVKTIYETVRQGKAFAGVVDVEAAEAYIRNNPGCGLCIAEGEELFFSLDKEFQGDRIAAKKNEEMLLYFVNGVIDEVLQDGTYLQWMEEARKRAAELGM
;
A
#
# COMPACT_ATOMS: atom_id res chain seq x y z
N MET A 1 -34.42 -9.35 67.40
CA MET A 1 -34.99 -8.93 66.10
C MET A 1 -34.32 -7.62 65.55
N ASP A 2 -33.85 -6.76 66.38
CA ASP A 2 -33.28 -5.47 65.91
C ASP A 2 -31.86 -5.50 65.30
N ARG A 3 -31.04 -6.47 65.70
CA ARG A 3 -29.67 -6.64 65.21
C ARG A 3 -29.64 -7.14 63.76
N MET A 4 -30.56 -8.02 63.36
CA MET A 4 -30.69 -8.53 61.99
C MET A 4 -31.22 -7.47 61.01
N ARG A 5 -32.12 -6.59 61.48
CA ARG A 5 -32.64 -5.49 60.65
C ARG A 5 -31.56 -4.43 60.34
N ARG A 6 -30.59 -4.18 61.25
CA ARG A 6 -29.47 -3.28 61.04
C ARG A 6 -28.45 -3.87 60.06
N ILE A 7 -28.17 -5.15 60.14
CA ILE A 7 -27.25 -5.84 59.20
C ILE A 7 -27.82 -5.83 57.78
N ASN A 8 -29.10 -6.16 57.58
CA ASN A 8 -29.73 -6.10 56.28
C ASN A 8 -29.76 -4.71 55.66
N ARG A 9 -29.97 -3.64 56.48
CA ARG A 9 -29.90 -2.25 55.98
C ARG A 9 -28.48 -1.84 55.59
N LEU A 10 -27.44 -2.33 56.32
CA LEU A 10 -26.03 -2.05 55.97
C LEU A 10 -25.62 -2.77 54.67
N VAL A 11 -26.05 -4.02 54.47
CA VAL A 11 -25.78 -4.79 53.28
C VAL A 11 -26.49 -4.18 52.04
N THR A 12 -27.74 -3.72 52.21
CA THR A 12 -28.48 -3.06 51.12
C THR A 12 -27.84 -1.69 50.78
N LEU A 13 -27.33 -0.95 51.77
CA LEU A 13 -26.63 0.33 51.53
C LEU A 13 -25.27 0.11 50.84
N LEU A 14 -24.54 -0.95 51.20
CA LEU A 14 -23.26 -1.31 50.56
C LEU A 14 -23.46 -1.80 49.13
N MET A 15 -24.51 -2.59 48.85
CA MET A 15 -24.85 -2.98 47.46
C MET A 15 -25.30 -1.78 46.61
N ALA A 16 -26.06 -0.84 47.18
CA ALA A 16 -26.46 0.38 46.47
C ALA A 16 -25.26 1.28 46.17
N LEU A 17 -24.26 1.37 47.09
CA LEU A 17 -23.03 2.13 46.86
C LEU A 17 -22.14 1.43 45.77
N ALA A 18 -22.08 0.11 45.79
CA ALA A 18 -21.32 -0.65 44.77
C ALA A 18 -21.92 -0.51 43.36
N VAL A 19 -23.26 -0.49 43.26
CA VAL A 19 -23.94 -0.26 41.96
C VAL A 19 -23.78 1.20 41.51
N LEU A 20 -23.81 2.18 42.41
CA LEU A 20 -23.54 3.59 42.11
C LEU A 20 -22.08 3.83 41.69
N CYS A 21 -21.10 3.18 42.32
CA CYS A 21 -19.70 3.23 41.90
C CYS A 21 -19.46 2.56 40.54
N SER A 22 -20.12 1.44 40.23
CA SER A 22 -20.01 0.82 38.93
C SER A 22 -20.70 1.63 37.81
N CYS A 23 -21.80 2.32 38.11
CA CYS A 23 -22.43 3.24 37.17
C CYS A 23 -21.68 4.55 36.99
N MET A 24 -20.96 5.05 38.01
CA MET A 24 -20.09 6.24 37.88
C MET A 24 -18.78 5.92 37.15
N SER A 25 -18.26 4.68 37.20
CA SER A 25 -17.11 4.29 36.41
C SER A 25 -17.45 3.96 34.93
N MET A 26 -18.71 3.75 34.61
CA MET A 26 -19.17 3.58 33.21
C MET A 26 -19.57 4.91 32.54
N ALA A 27 -19.82 5.99 33.31
CA ALA A 27 -20.15 7.30 32.74
C ALA A 27 -18.94 8.24 32.56
N ALA A 28 -17.73 7.81 32.97
CA ALA A 28 -16.48 8.55 32.76
C ALA A 28 -15.58 7.95 31.65
N ALA A 29 -16.06 6.97 30.92
CA ALA A 29 -15.32 6.28 29.82
C ALA A 29 -15.86 6.60 28.43
N GLU A 30 -16.62 7.66 28.26
CA GLU A 30 -17.09 8.16 26.96
C GLU A 30 -16.39 9.46 26.55
N THR A 31 -15.08 9.54 26.77
CA THR A 31 -14.26 10.55 26.12
C THR A 31 -12.98 9.88 25.61
N THR A 32 -12.95 9.65 24.30
CA THR A 32 -11.74 9.51 23.48
C THR A 32 -10.78 8.37 23.80
N ASP A 33 -11.25 7.15 23.94
CA ASP A 33 -10.45 5.99 23.57
C ASP A 33 -11.08 5.40 22.30
N GLN A 34 -10.72 5.95 21.14
CA GLN A 34 -10.67 5.13 19.93
C GLN A 34 -9.67 4.04 20.27
N ILE A 35 -10.18 2.86 20.60
CA ILE A 35 -9.38 1.69 20.90
C ILE A 35 -8.61 1.38 19.63
N TYR A 36 -7.30 1.59 19.69
CA TYR A 36 -6.37 1.10 18.68
C TYR A 36 -6.50 -0.42 18.66
N ILE A 37 -7.27 -0.95 17.74
CA ILE A 37 -7.26 -2.37 17.45
C ILE A 37 -6.05 -2.59 16.56
N GLU A 38 -4.88 -2.82 17.19
CA GLU A 38 -3.80 -3.50 16.49
C GLU A 38 -4.37 -4.83 16.02
N ASN A 39 -4.62 -4.96 14.72
CA ASN A 39 -5.00 -6.25 14.18
C ASN A 39 -3.77 -7.16 14.15
N GLU A 40 -4.00 -8.45 14.12
CA GLU A 40 -2.94 -9.47 14.09
C GLU A 40 -2.01 -9.35 12.87
N TRP A 41 -2.36 -8.52 11.87
CA TRP A 41 -1.66 -8.30 10.61
C TRP A 41 -0.70 -7.11 10.63
N ASN A 42 -0.57 -6.40 11.75
CA ASN A 42 0.32 -5.24 11.90
C ASN A 42 0.10 -4.12 10.87
N PHE A 43 -1.13 -3.78 10.53
CA PHE A 43 -1.46 -2.56 9.83
C PHE A 43 -2.60 -1.80 10.53
N VAL A 44 -2.68 -0.50 10.29
CA VAL A 44 -3.73 0.35 10.89
C VAL A 44 -5.02 0.18 10.09
N ASP A 45 -6.07 -0.30 10.73
CA ASP A 45 -7.37 -0.54 10.11
C ASP A 45 -8.41 0.56 10.47
N GLY A 46 -8.26 1.18 11.61
CA GLY A 46 -9.11 2.30 12.04
C GLY A 46 -8.88 3.56 11.22
N SER A 47 -9.86 4.46 11.23
CA SER A 47 -9.83 5.76 10.55
C SER A 47 -10.39 6.86 11.44
N MET A 48 -10.04 8.13 11.15
CA MET A 48 -10.64 9.29 11.80
C MET A 48 -11.46 10.12 10.80
N ASP A 49 -12.33 10.95 11.34
CA ASP A 49 -13.04 11.96 10.54
C ASP A 49 -12.04 13.03 10.06
N VAL A 50 -11.95 13.20 8.76
CA VAL A 50 -11.02 14.12 8.10
C VAL A 50 -11.69 15.42 7.62
N SER A 51 -12.98 15.58 7.87
CA SER A 51 -13.78 16.73 7.39
C SER A 51 -13.34 18.08 7.99
N HIS A 52 -12.63 18.04 9.12
CA HIS A 52 -12.16 19.23 9.84
C HIS A 52 -10.64 19.46 9.74
N GLY A 53 -9.94 18.71 8.88
CA GLY A 53 -8.49 18.78 8.75
C GLY A 53 -7.73 18.10 9.89
N ILE A 54 -6.46 18.44 10.04
CA ILE A 54 -5.61 17.87 11.09
C ILE A 54 -6.08 18.35 12.47
N PRO A 55 -6.37 17.44 13.44
CA PRO A 55 -6.86 17.83 14.75
C PRO A 55 -5.79 18.58 15.57
N ASP A 56 -6.22 19.47 16.47
CA ASP A 56 -5.32 20.28 17.31
C ASP A 56 -4.45 19.43 18.26
N ASN A 57 -4.93 18.25 18.66
CA ASN A 57 -4.21 17.30 19.50
C ASN A 57 -3.35 16.32 18.70
N ALA A 58 -3.07 16.59 17.41
CA ALA A 58 -2.18 15.77 16.61
C ALA A 58 -0.81 15.61 17.26
N THR A 59 -0.21 14.43 17.08
CA THR A 59 1.11 14.07 17.61
C THR A 59 2.03 13.56 16.49
N GLY A 60 3.31 13.36 16.79
CA GLY A 60 4.28 12.76 15.86
C GLY A 60 4.41 13.52 14.54
N VAL A 61 4.47 12.76 13.47
CA VAL A 61 4.60 13.31 12.10
C VAL A 61 3.37 14.13 11.71
N LEU A 62 2.17 13.74 12.14
CA LEU A 62 0.95 14.51 11.83
C LEU A 62 0.98 15.92 12.41
N ASP A 63 1.45 16.10 13.67
CA ASP A 63 1.64 17.44 14.25
C ASP A 63 2.75 18.24 13.54
N ARG A 64 3.82 17.57 13.13
CA ARG A 64 4.86 18.20 12.31
C ARG A 64 4.28 18.75 10.99
N ILE A 65 3.49 17.94 10.26
CA ILE A 65 2.81 18.35 9.02
C ILE A 65 1.93 19.58 9.30
N ARG A 66 1.11 19.54 10.34
CA ARG A 66 0.25 20.67 10.76
C ARG A 66 1.06 21.96 10.97
N ARG A 67 2.22 21.88 11.65
CA ARG A 67 3.05 23.05 11.96
C ARG A 67 3.85 23.57 10.77
N THR A 68 4.30 22.70 9.90
CA THR A 68 5.10 23.08 8.72
C THR A 68 4.26 23.47 7.51
N GLY A 69 3.00 23.03 7.46
CA GLY A 69 2.12 23.26 6.31
C GLY A 69 2.48 22.42 5.08
N VAL A 70 3.32 21.37 5.22
CA VAL A 70 3.79 20.55 4.09
C VAL A 70 3.71 19.07 4.40
N LEU A 71 3.08 18.30 3.51
CA LEU A 71 3.10 16.83 3.45
C LEU A 71 4.13 16.39 2.40
N ARG A 72 5.13 15.62 2.82
CA ARG A 72 6.18 15.08 1.95
C ARG A 72 5.86 13.63 1.61
N VAL A 73 5.72 13.31 0.32
CA VAL A 73 5.35 11.97 -0.16
C VAL A 73 6.42 11.43 -1.09
N ALA A 74 7.04 10.31 -0.70
CA ALA A 74 7.96 9.57 -1.55
C ALA A 74 7.21 8.61 -2.49
N THR A 75 7.66 8.53 -3.74
CA THR A 75 7.09 7.63 -4.76
C THR A 75 8.13 7.24 -5.80
N GLU A 76 7.96 6.06 -6.42
CA GLU A 76 8.66 5.70 -7.65
C GLU A 76 7.77 6.02 -8.86
N PRO A 77 7.96 7.14 -9.58
CA PRO A 77 6.99 7.57 -10.59
C PRO A 77 7.19 6.88 -11.96
N TYR A 78 7.33 5.56 -11.96
CA TYR A 78 7.50 4.74 -13.16
C TYR A 78 6.61 3.50 -13.18
N TYR A 79 5.53 3.50 -12.38
CA TYR A 79 4.59 2.41 -12.24
C TYR A 79 3.16 2.83 -12.62
N ALA A 80 2.95 3.02 -13.93
CA ALA A 80 1.63 3.36 -14.45
C ALA A 80 0.64 2.16 -14.31
N PRO A 81 -0.63 2.41 -14.01
CA PRO A 81 -1.33 3.70 -13.94
C PRO A 81 -1.35 4.36 -12.55
N GLN A 82 -0.75 3.74 -11.54
CA GLN A 82 -0.76 4.24 -10.16
C GLN A 82 0.06 5.53 -10.02
N GLU A 83 1.33 5.52 -10.43
CA GLU A 83 2.22 6.69 -10.39
C GLU A 83 3.17 6.71 -11.59
N PHE A 84 3.17 7.81 -12.34
CA PHE A 84 4.05 7.99 -13.50
C PHE A 84 4.30 9.47 -13.83
N ILE A 85 5.30 9.70 -14.69
CA ILE A 85 5.63 11.03 -15.17
C ILE A 85 4.86 11.32 -16.47
N ASP A 86 4.09 12.39 -16.48
CA ASP A 86 3.49 12.94 -17.68
C ASP A 86 4.47 13.96 -18.31
N PRO A 87 5.09 13.65 -19.48
CA PRO A 87 6.10 14.50 -20.07
C PRO A 87 5.56 15.82 -20.63
N GLU A 88 4.24 15.99 -20.73
CA GLU A 88 3.61 17.25 -21.15
C GLU A 88 3.42 18.23 -19.98
N LYS A 89 3.73 17.79 -18.74
CA LYS A 89 3.64 18.60 -17.52
C LYS A 89 5.02 18.86 -16.93
N THR A 90 5.11 19.83 -16.02
CA THR A 90 6.38 20.23 -15.39
C THR A 90 6.23 20.41 -13.88
N GLY A 91 7.36 20.39 -13.16
CA GLY A 91 7.38 20.55 -11.70
C GLY A 91 6.58 19.48 -10.99
N GLN A 92 5.94 19.80 -9.89
CA GLN A 92 5.15 18.86 -9.08
C GLN A 92 3.92 18.28 -9.82
N SER A 93 3.44 18.98 -10.86
CA SER A 93 2.29 18.53 -11.65
C SER A 93 2.62 17.41 -12.64
N GLN A 94 3.90 17.15 -12.93
CA GLN A 94 4.32 16.07 -13.83
C GLN A 94 4.09 14.67 -13.24
N TYR A 95 4.06 14.55 -11.91
CA TYR A 95 3.78 13.29 -11.24
C TYR A 95 2.27 13.05 -11.23
N VAL A 96 1.82 12.08 -12.01
CA VAL A 96 0.41 11.77 -12.23
C VAL A 96 0.11 10.30 -11.95
N GLY A 97 -1.17 9.92 -12.02
CA GLY A 97 -1.66 8.59 -11.69
C GLY A 97 -2.63 8.62 -10.53
N ALA A 98 -3.26 7.49 -10.25
CA ALA A 98 -4.28 7.40 -9.21
C ALA A 98 -3.69 7.63 -7.80
N ASP A 99 -2.50 7.08 -7.52
CA ASP A 99 -1.77 7.26 -6.27
C ASP A 99 -1.40 8.72 -6.04
N MET A 100 -0.98 9.41 -7.08
CA MET A 100 -0.65 10.83 -6.98
C MET A 100 -1.88 11.70 -6.76
N ARG A 101 -3.06 11.29 -7.22
CA ARG A 101 -4.33 11.95 -6.88
C ARG A 101 -4.71 11.70 -5.44
N LEU A 102 -4.53 10.46 -4.94
CA LEU A 102 -4.77 10.14 -3.54
C LEU A 102 -3.85 10.95 -2.62
N ALA A 103 -2.56 11.06 -2.95
CA ALA A 103 -1.62 11.90 -2.21
C ALA A 103 -2.05 13.38 -2.18
N ARG A 104 -2.55 13.92 -3.31
CA ARG A 104 -3.08 15.30 -3.37
C ARG A 104 -4.33 15.47 -2.52
N LEU A 105 -5.25 14.51 -2.55
CA LEU A 105 -6.45 14.57 -1.71
C LEU A 105 -6.11 14.50 -0.23
N ILE A 106 -5.14 13.66 0.17
CA ILE A 106 -4.66 13.61 1.55
C ILE A 106 -4.13 14.97 2.00
N ALA A 107 -3.28 15.63 1.19
CA ALA A 107 -2.76 16.96 1.49
C ALA A 107 -3.88 18.03 1.54
N GLU A 108 -4.86 17.95 0.65
CA GLU A 108 -6.04 18.81 0.62
C GLU A 108 -6.87 18.68 1.90
N ARG A 109 -7.15 17.44 2.33
CA ARG A 109 -7.88 17.18 3.59
C ARG A 109 -7.10 17.64 4.82
N MET A 110 -5.77 17.57 4.77
CA MET A 110 -4.88 18.11 5.79
C MET A 110 -4.83 19.65 5.79
N GLY A 111 -5.22 20.31 4.70
CA GLY A 111 -5.09 21.76 4.52
C GLY A 111 -3.64 22.22 4.37
N VAL A 112 -2.78 21.42 3.72
CA VAL A 112 -1.34 21.67 3.57
C VAL A 112 -0.90 21.52 2.11
N GLU A 113 0.31 22.02 1.80
CA GLU A 113 0.95 21.79 0.51
C GLU A 113 1.49 20.35 0.39
N LEU A 114 1.44 19.79 -0.83
CA LEU A 114 2.03 18.49 -1.15
C LEU A 114 3.39 18.69 -1.82
N GLU A 115 4.40 18.02 -1.28
CA GLU A 115 5.72 17.85 -1.91
C GLU A 115 5.90 16.37 -2.31
N ILE A 116 5.89 16.08 -3.61
CA ILE A 116 6.19 14.74 -4.14
C ILE A 116 7.71 14.63 -4.32
N ILE A 117 8.30 13.60 -3.73
CA ILE A 117 9.73 13.30 -3.75
C ILE A 117 9.95 12.04 -4.58
N PRO A 118 10.34 12.17 -5.87
CA PRO A 118 10.56 11.02 -6.73
C PRO A 118 11.86 10.31 -6.37
N MET A 119 11.86 8.99 -6.36
CA MET A 119 13.04 8.18 -6.12
C MET A 119 12.90 6.77 -6.70
N GLU A 120 13.99 6.02 -6.72
CA GLU A 120 13.97 4.60 -7.08
C GLU A 120 13.18 3.81 -6.03
N PHE A 121 12.46 2.75 -6.44
CA PHE A 121 11.60 1.96 -5.56
C PHE A 121 12.33 1.46 -4.30
N THR A 122 13.60 1.06 -4.45
CA THR A 122 14.43 0.59 -3.33
C THR A 122 14.70 1.64 -2.26
N GLN A 123 14.48 2.92 -2.55
CA GLN A 123 14.67 4.05 -1.64
C GLN A 123 13.37 4.51 -0.98
N VAL A 124 12.22 4.18 -1.55
CA VAL A 124 10.90 4.69 -1.12
C VAL A 124 10.64 4.38 0.35
N LEU A 125 10.80 3.15 0.79
CA LEU A 125 10.61 2.78 2.20
C LEU A 125 11.75 3.24 3.14
N PRO A 126 13.05 3.11 2.77
CA PRO A 126 14.13 3.67 3.58
C PRO A 126 13.99 5.16 3.86
N ALA A 127 13.47 5.96 2.91
CA ALA A 127 13.26 7.39 3.08
C ALA A 127 12.37 7.76 4.29
N LEU A 128 11.43 6.89 4.68
CA LEU A 128 10.63 7.06 5.90
C LEU A 128 11.50 6.94 7.16
N ALA A 129 12.36 5.92 7.23
CA ALA A 129 13.23 5.71 8.39
C ALA A 129 14.26 6.84 8.56
N GLU A 130 14.67 7.46 7.45
CA GLU A 130 15.63 8.56 7.38
C GLU A 130 14.97 9.96 7.48
N ASP A 131 13.66 10.03 7.78
CA ASP A 131 12.88 11.27 7.87
C ASP A 131 12.95 12.17 6.61
N GLN A 132 13.21 11.57 5.44
CA GLN A 132 13.22 12.29 4.16
C GLN A 132 11.82 12.56 3.63
N CYS A 133 10.84 11.73 4.00
CA CYS A 133 9.42 11.90 3.69
C CYS A 133 8.54 11.54 4.89
N ASP A 134 7.26 11.77 4.77
CA ASP A 134 6.25 11.52 5.80
C ASP A 134 5.41 10.30 5.49
N LEU A 135 5.10 10.12 4.21
CA LEU A 135 4.37 8.99 3.66
C LEU A 135 5.09 8.45 2.42
N THR A 136 4.85 7.18 2.14
CA THR A 136 5.12 6.61 0.81
C THR A 136 3.80 6.21 0.18
N VAL A 137 3.56 6.71 -1.04
CA VAL A 137 2.41 6.36 -1.88
C VAL A 137 2.98 5.87 -3.20
N SER A 138 3.07 4.54 -3.38
CA SER A 138 3.80 3.92 -4.48
C SER A 138 3.39 2.45 -4.66
N ALA A 139 2.09 2.19 -4.83
CA ALA A 139 1.51 0.87 -5.05
C ALA A 139 2.08 -0.24 -4.14
N LEU A 140 2.24 0.07 -2.85
CA LEU A 140 2.91 -0.84 -1.91
C LEU A 140 2.01 -1.98 -1.47
N SER A 141 2.32 -3.19 -1.87
CA SER A 141 1.68 -4.38 -1.34
C SER A 141 2.12 -4.65 0.11
N TYR A 142 1.24 -5.28 0.90
CA TYR A 142 1.60 -5.79 2.22
C TYR A 142 2.69 -6.86 2.12
N THR A 143 3.64 -6.81 3.04
CA THR A 143 4.51 -7.94 3.40
C THR A 143 4.76 -7.92 4.91
N PRO A 144 4.95 -9.09 5.56
CA PRO A 144 5.30 -9.13 7.00
C PRO A 144 6.56 -8.31 7.34
N ALA A 145 7.55 -8.29 6.44
CA ALA A 145 8.77 -7.51 6.63
C ALA A 145 8.49 -6.00 6.62
N ARG A 146 7.64 -5.52 5.71
CA ARG A 146 7.22 -4.12 5.66
C ARG A 146 6.42 -3.75 6.91
N ALA A 147 5.43 -4.56 7.30
CA ALA A 147 4.62 -4.36 8.49
C ALA A 147 5.44 -4.41 9.80
N GLY A 148 6.52 -5.20 9.84
CA GLY A 148 7.45 -5.21 10.96
C GLY A 148 8.27 -3.94 11.11
N SER A 149 8.58 -3.25 9.99
CA SER A 149 9.50 -2.10 9.95
C SER A 149 8.80 -0.75 9.85
N TYR A 150 7.58 -0.71 9.33
CA TYR A 150 6.79 0.50 9.05
C TYR A 150 5.38 0.35 9.59
N THR A 151 4.66 1.47 9.72
CA THR A 151 3.22 1.45 9.95
C THR A 151 2.52 1.54 8.61
N LEU A 152 1.59 0.62 8.34
CA LEU A 152 0.88 0.52 7.06
C LEU A 152 -0.59 0.90 7.22
N SER A 153 -1.16 1.56 6.22
CA SER A 153 -2.60 1.86 6.12
C SER A 153 -3.42 0.59 5.84
N LYS A 154 -4.75 0.70 5.88
CA LYS A 154 -5.62 -0.25 5.18
C LYS A 154 -5.35 -0.24 3.66
N GLY A 155 -5.81 -1.27 2.95
CA GLY A 155 -5.73 -1.30 1.48
C GLY A 155 -6.63 -0.25 0.84
N TYR A 156 -6.16 0.41 -0.23
CA TYR A 156 -6.92 1.41 -0.97
C TYR A 156 -7.22 1.00 -2.42
N TYR A 157 -6.47 0.06 -2.98
CA TYR A 157 -6.73 -0.51 -4.31
C TYR A 157 -6.60 -2.02 -4.27
N TYR A 158 -7.58 -2.70 -4.83
CA TYR A 158 -7.62 -4.16 -4.94
C TYR A 158 -7.75 -4.51 -6.41
N SER A 159 -6.70 -5.11 -6.99
CA SER A 159 -6.72 -5.59 -8.37
C SER A 159 -7.83 -6.62 -8.56
N GLU A 160 -8.51 -6.57 -9.70
CA GLU A 160 -9.45 -7.62 -10.11
C GLU A 160 -8.71 -8.94 -10.41
N ASN A 161 -7.43 -8.86 -10.72
CA ASN A 161 -6.59 -10.01 -10.98
C ASN A 161 -6.16 -10.64 -9.64
N ILE A 162 -6.54 -11.90 -9.41
CA ILE A 162 -6.20 -12.64 -8.19
C ILE A 162 -4.68 -12.85 -8.09
N ALA A 163 -3.99 -12.96 -9.23
CA ALA A 163 -2.55 -13.15 -9.27
C ALA A 163 -1.82 -11.82 -9.08
N SER A 164 -1.12 -11.66 -7.97
CA SER A 164 -0.30 -10.47 -7.68
C SER A 164 1.06 -10.50 -8.37
N ALA A 165 1.53 -11.66 -8.82
CA ALA A 165 2.75 -11.80 -9.61
C ALA A 165 2.67 -12.97 -10.59
N GLY A 166 3.42 -12.83 -11.68
CA GLY A 166 3.58 -13.83 -12.71
C GLY A 166 4.86 -13.58 -13.50
N PHE A 167 5.02 -14.28 -14.62
CA PHE A 167 6.21 -14.19 -15.44
C PHE A 167 5.90 -13.60 -16.80
N VAL A 168 6.55 -12.48 -17.14
CA VAL A 168 6.61 -11.99 -18.52
C VAL A 168 7.75 -12.68 -19.26
N ILE A 169 7.46 -13.19 -20.44
CA ILE A 169 8.39 -13.90 -21.32
C ILE A 169 8.24 -13.40 -22.74
N ARG A 170 9.15 -13.80 -23.64
CA ARG A 170 8.96 -13.56 -25.08
C ARG A 170 7.90 -14.50 -25.65
N GLU A 171 7.11 -14.02 -26.59
CA GLU A 171 6.09 -14.83 -27.28
C GLU A 171 6.67 -16.11 -27.89
N GLU A 172 7.89 -16.06 -28.45
CA GLU A 172 8.61 -17.21 -29.04
C GLU A 172 9.01 -18.28 -27.98
N ASP A 173 8.97 -17.94 -26.70
CA ASP A 173 9.34 -18.82 -25.60
C ASP A 173 8.12 -19.42 -24.88
N LYS A 174 6.89 -19.05 -25.29
CA LYS A 174 5.63 -19.42 -24.63
C LYS A 174 5.48 -20.93 -24.38
N GLU A 175 5.88 -21.75 -25.37
CA GLU A 175 5.76 -23.20 -25.26
C GLU A 175 6.92 -23.88 -24.48
N LYS A 176 7.90 -23.10 -24.04
CA LYS A 176 9.08 -23.62 -23.35
C LYS A 176 8.91 -23.62 -21.82
N ILE A 177 7.91 -22.94 -21.31
CA ILE A 177 7.65 -22.77 -19.87
C ILE A 177 6.21 -23.17 -19.57
N LYS A 178 6.05 -24.18 -18.73
CA LYS A 178 4.76 -24.68 -18.24
C LYS A 178 4.75 -24.87 -16.72
N SER A 179 5.94 -24.92 -16.10
CA SER A 179 6.12 -25.11 -14.67
C SER A 179 7.30 -24.32 -14.12
N LEU A 180 7.42 -24.21 -12.80
CA LEU A 180 8.56 -23.54 -12.14
C LEU A 180 9.90 -24.28 -12.39
N ASP A 181 9.89 -25.57 -12.60
CA ASP A 181 11.10 -26.37 -12.85
C ASP A 181 11.76 -26.03 -14.21
N ASP A 182 10.98 -25.49 -15.15
CA ASP A 182 11.47 -25.07 -16.47
C ASP A 182 12.41 -23.86 -16.40
N PHE A 183 12.50 -23.20 -15.23
CA PHE A 183 13.43 -22.08 -15.02
C PHE A 183 14.85 -22.52 -14.61
N THR A 184 15.11 -23.81 -14.37
CA THR A 184 16.39 -24.32 -13.79
C THR A 184 17.64 -23.76 -14.47
N ASP A 185 17.66 -23.66 -15.80
CA ASP A 185 18.81 -23.14 -16.57
C ASP A 185 18.59 -21.71 -17.09
N LYS A 186 17.61 -21.00 -16.59
CA LYS A 186 17.19 -19.70 -17.13
C LYS A 186 17.68 -18.54 -16.25
N VAL A 187 17.81 -17.39 -16.90
CA VAL A 187 18.07 -16.11 -16.21
C VAL A 187 16.72 -15.48 -15.93
N LEU A 188 16.44 -15.23 -14.65
CA LEU A 188 15.28 -14.50 -14.18
C LEU A 188 15.66 -13.06 -13.83
N ILE A 189 14.70 -12.14 -13.89
CA ILE A 189 14.89 -10.73 -13.52
C ILE A 189 13.64 -10.22 -12.81
N ALA A 190 13.83 -9.42 -11.74
CA ALA A 190 12.76 -8.76 -11.01
C ALA A 190 13.19 -7.36 -10.54
N GLN A 191 12.23 -6.53 -10.16
CA GLN A 191 12.52 -5.28 -9.48
C GLN A 191 12.96 -5.56 -8.04
N SER A 192 14.06 -4.94 -7.62
CA SER A 192 14.59 -5.05 -6.26
C SER A 192 13.58 -4.59 -5.22
N SER A 193 13.49 -5.33 -4.12
CA SER A 193 12.62 -5.04 -2.96
C SER A 193 11.11 -5.06 -3.25
N SER A 194 10.73 -5.56 -4.45
CA SER A 194 9.34 -5.74 -4.82
C SER A 194 8.71 -6.98 -4.16
N LEU A 195 7.38 -7.02 -4.11
CA LEU A 195 6.65 -8.23 -3.74
C LEU A 195 6.97 -9.38 -4.71
N GLN A 196 7.07 -9.06 -6.00
CA GLN A 196 7.36 -10.02 -7.07
C GLN A 196 8.72 -10.70 -6.89
N GLU A 197 9.75 -9.94 -6.49
CA GLU A 197 11.04 -10.53 -6.13
C GLU A 197 10.90 -11.50 -4.94
N ALA A 198 10.18 -11.09 -3.90
CA ALA A 198 10.00 -11.92 -2.70
C ALA A 198 9.23 -13.21 -3.02
N GLN A 199 8.17 -13.13 -3.83
CA GLN A 199 7.40 -14.30 -4.25
C GLN A 199 8.22 -15.24 -5.13
N ALA A 200 8.98 -14.72 -6.09
CA ALA A 200 9.88 -15.55 -6.90
C ALA A 200 10.94 -16.25 -6.02
N ALA A 201 11.53 -15.56 -5.06
CA ALA A 201 12.50 -16.14 -4.14
C ALA A 201 11.90 -17.24 -3.25
N ALA A 202 10.61 -17.14 -2.91
CA ALA A 202 9.91 -18.14 -2.10
C ALA A 202 9.53 -19.40 -2.90
N HIS A 203 9.19 -19.26 -4.18
CA HIS A 203 8.58 -20.33 -4.98
C HIS A 203 9.50 -20.93 -6.03
N VAL A 204 10.38 -20.15 -6.67
CA VAL A 204 11.31 -20.65 -7.69
C VAL A 204 12.57 -21.19 -7.05
N ARG A 205 12.70 -22.51 -7.02
CA ARG A 205 13.78 -23.19 -6.29
C ARG A 205 15.11 -23.19 -7.06
N THR A 206 15.06 -23.26 -8.39
CA THR A 206 16.23 -23.43 -9.24
C THR A 206 16.18 -22.50 -10.45
N TYR A 207 17.28 -21.80 -10.70
CA TYR A 207 17.50 -20.93 -11.85
C TYR A 207 19.01 -20.79 -12.09
N LYS A 208 19.39 -20.34 -13.29
CA LYS A 208 20.79 -20.08 -13.59
C LYS A 208 21.32 -18.82 -12.91
N GLU A 209 20.54 -17.75 -12.96
CA GLU A 209 20.87 -16.43 -12.39
C GLU A 209 19.57 -15.69 -12.08
N PHE A 210 19.54 -14.95 -10.96
CA PHE A 210 18.44 -14.06 -10.61
C PHE A 210 18.96 -12.61 -10.58
N ARG A 211 18.56 -11.80 -11.54
CA ARG A 211 18.95 -10.40 -11.69
C ARG A 211 17.96 -9.48 -10.99
N ARG A 212 18.49 -8.41 -10.42
CA ARG A 212 17.73 -7.36 -9.75
C ARG A 212 17.95 -6.05 -10.46
N VAL A 213 16.86 -5.32 -10.70
CA VAL A 213 16.88 -3.99 -11.34
C VAL A 213 16.04 -3.02 -10.54
N SER A 214 16.28 -1.72 -10.71
CA SER A 214 15.57 -0.67 -9.99
C SER A 214 14.19 -0.36 -10.58
N ALA A 215 14.00 -0.52 -11.90
CA ALA A 215 12.80 -0.12 -12.59
C ALA A 215 12.14 -1.27 -13.37
N VAL A 216 10.81 -1.37 -13.32
CA VAL A 216 10.01 -2.40 -14.02
C VAL A 216 10.23 -2.35 -15.54
N LYS A 217 10.33 -1.16 -16.14
CA LYS A 217 10.61 -0.99 -17.58
C LYS A 217 11.86 -1.75 -18.02
N THR A 218 12.90 -1.78 -17.20
CA THR A 218 14.15 -2.50 -17.48
C THR A 218 13.92 -4.02 -17.58
N ILE A 219 12.93 -4.55 -16.86
CA ILE A 219 12.55 -5.97 -16.95
C ILE A 219 12.05 -6.27 -18.34
N TYR A 220 11.06 -5.52 -18.83
CA TYR A 220 10.49 -5.72 -20.16
C TYR A 220 11.53 -5.63 -21.28
N GLU A 221 12.38 -4.60 -21.22
CA GLU A 221 13.45 -4.41 -22.20
C GLU A 221 14.48 -5.55 -22.18
N THR A 222 14.86 -6.02 -20.98
CA THR A 222 15.85 -7.09 -20.81
C THR A 222 15.32 -8.44 -21.30
N VAL A 223 14.05 -8.76 -21.03
CA VAL A 223 13.38 -9.98 -21.51
C VAL A 223 13.20 -9.91 -23.03
N ARG A 224 12.71 -8.79 -23.56
CA ARG A 224 12.54 -8.59 -25.01
C ARG A 224 13.84 -8.78 -25.79
N GLN A 225 14.97 -8.34 -25.22
CA GLN A 225 16.30 -8.48 -25.82
C GLN A 225 16.89 -9.90 -25.64
N GLY A 226 16.19 -10.82 -24.99
CA GLY A 226 16.70 -12.16 -24.68
C GLY A 226 17.86 -12.21 -23.69
N LYS A 227 18.15 -11.09 -22.98
CA LYS A 227 19.20 -11.00 -21.96
C LYS A 227 18.77 -11.61 -20.62
N ALA A 228 17.47 -11.67 -20.33
CA ALA A 228 16.84 -12.53 -19.35
C ALA A 228 15.79 -13.38 -20.04
N PHE A 229 15.53 -14.56 -19.52
CA PHE A 229 14.52 -15.46 -20.08
C PHE A 229 13.13 -15.05 -19.66
N ALA A 230 12.92 -14.72 -18.37
CA ALA A 230 11.65 -14.29 -17.82
C ALA A 230 11.84 -13.15 -16.82
N GLY A 231 10.87 -12.23 -16.79
CA GLY A 231 10.74 -11.20 -15.77
C GLY A 231 9.61 -11.55 -14.79
N VAL A 232 9.87 -11.42 -13.51
CA VAL A 232 8.82 -11.54 -12.48
C VAL A 232 8.20 -10.17 -12.29
N VAL A 233 6.90 -10.08 -12.55
CA VAL A 233 6.18 -8.81 -12.67
C VAL A 233 4.80 -8.89 -12.02
N ASP A 234 4.21 -7.76 -11.72
CA ASP A 234 2.78 -7.67 -11.50
C ASP A 234 2.03 -7.98 -12.79
N VAL A 235 1.05 -8.86 -12.71
CA VAL A 235 0.35 -9.38 -13.91
C VAL A 235 -0.49 -8.30 -14.56
N GLU A 236 -1.24 -7.51 -13.77
CA GLU A 236 -2.12 -6.45 -14.29
C GLU A 236 -1.28 -5.38 -15.02
N ALA A 237 -0.20 -4.92 -14.39
CA ALA A 237 0.71 -3.93 -14.98
C ALA A 237 1.39 -4.45 -16.26
N ALA A 238 1.82 -5.71 -16.26
CA ALA A 238 2.45 -6.31 -17.44
C ALA A 238 1.47 -6.51 -18.60
N GLU A 239 0.23 -6.93 -18.33
CA GLU A 239 -0.82 -7.00 -19.34
C GLU A 239 -1.16 -5.62 -19.91
N ALA A 240 -1.20 -4.58 -19.07
CA ALA A 240 -1.41 -3.20 -19.53
C ALA A 240 -0.27 -2.75 -20.44
N TYR A 241 0.99 -3.01 -20.05
CA TYR A 241 2.16 -2.70 -20.89
C TYR A 241 2.09 -3.40 -22.23
N ILE A 242 1.78 -4.71 -22.27
CA ILE A 242 1.66 -5.49 -23.52
C ILE A 242 0.55 -4.95 -24.42
N ARG A 243 -0.62 -4.64 -23.86
CA ARG A 243 -1.75 -4.03 -24.60
C ARG A 243 -1.38 -2.67 -25.20
N ASN A 244 -0.65 -1.84 -24.44
CA ASN A 244 -0.29 -0.49 -24.87
C ASN A 244 0.90 -0.47 -25.84
N ASN A 245 1.62 -1.59 -26.00
CA ASN A 245 2.77 -1.76 -26.90
C ASN A 245 2.56 -2.93 -27.87
N PRO A 246 1.60 -2.86 -28.83
CA PRO A 246 1.33 -3.93 -29.77
C PRO A 246 2.59 -4.32 -30.55
N GLY A 247 2.86 -5.64 -30.61
CA GLY A 247 4.06 -6.16 -31.28
C GLY A 247 5.36 -6.02 -30.46
N CYS A 248 5.29 -5.77 -29.17
CA CYS A 248 6.46 -5.77 -28.30
C CYS A 248 7.14 -7.15 -28.21
N GLY A 249 6.47 -8.23 -28.64
CA GLY A 249 7.00 -9.60 -28.64
C GLY A 249 7.04 -10.23 -27.25
N LEU A 250 6.28 -9.69 -26.30
CA LEU A 250 6.15 -10.19 -24.93
C LEU A 250 4.76 -10.76 -24.67
N CYS A 251 4.68 -11.78 -23.81
CA CYS A 251 3.42 -12.31 -23.29
C CYS A 251 3.60 -12.71 -21.82
N ILE A 252 2.49 -12.93 -21.12
CA ILE A 252 2.49 -13.57 -19.80
C ILE A 252 2.61 -15.08 -19.98
N ALA A 253 3.47 -15.72 -19.21
CA ALA A 253 3.62 -17.18 -19.20
C ALA A 253 2.32 -17.81 -18.67
N GLU A 254 1.91 -18.94 -19.28
CA GLU A 254 0.70 -19.66 -18.95
C GLU A 254 1.01 -20.93 -18.13
N GLY A 255 0.34 -21.10 -17.01
CA GLY A 255 0.45 -22.25 -16.12
C GLY A 255 0.04 -21.88 -14.72
N GLU A 256 -0.73 -22.71 -14.04
CA GLU A 256 -1.26 -22.42 -12.71
C GLU A 256 -0.13 -22.15 -11.70
N GLU A 257 0.96 -22.89 -11.77
CA GLU A 257 2.13 -22.74 -10.89
C GLU A 257 2.95 -21.45 -11.17
N LEU A 258 2.71 -20.77 -12.31
CA LEU A 258 3.45 -19.59 -12.73
C LEU A 258 2.82 -18.28 -12.24
N PHE A 259 1.76 -18.37 -11.44
CA PHE A 259 1.09 -17.23 -10.83
C PHE A 259 1.15 -17.32 -9.32
N PHE A 260 1.46 -16.21 -8.69
CA PHE A 260 1.51 -16.09 -7.25
C PHE A 260 0.43 -15.14 -6.77
N SER A 261 -0.28 -15.51 -5.72
CA SER A 261 -1.31 -14.69 -5.09
C SER A 261 -0.94 -14.37 -3.65
N LEU A 262 -1.43 -13.27 -3.14
CA LEU A 262 -1.46 -13.00 -1.71
C LEU A 262 -2.75 -13.56 -1.12
N ASP A 263 -2.67 -14.02 0.13
CA ASP A 263 -3.86 -14.31 0.91
C ASP A 263 -4.74 -13.05 0.97
N LYS A 264 -6.06 -13.26 1.00
CA LYS A 264 -7.05 -12.19 0.84
C LYS A 264 -6.83 -11.00 1.79
N GLU A 265 -6.46 -11.28 3.03
CA GLU A 265 -6.18 -10.30 4.08
C GLU A 265 -4.95 -9.43 3.82
N PHE A 266 -4.03 -9.90 2.97
CA PHE A 266 -2.82 -9.17 2.59
C PHE A 266 -2.93 -8.44 1.26
N GLN A 267 -4.03 -8.65 0.53
CA GLN A 267 -4.27 -7.95 -0.74
C GLN A 267 -4.48 -6.45 -0.51
N GLY A 268 -4.36 -5.70 -1.58
CA GLY A 268 -4.54 -4.25 -1.65
C GLY A 268 -3.26 -3.45 -1.47
N ASP A 269 -3.16 -2.40 -2.28
CA ASP A 269 -2.07 -1.42 -2.15
C ASP A 269 -2.27 -0.59 -0.89
N ARG A 270 -1.17 -0.23 -0.24
CA ARG A 270 -1.15 0.44 1.06
C ARG A 270 -0.21 1.64 1.06
N ILE A 271 -0.52 2.61 1.89
CA ILE A 271 0.36 3.73 2.20
C ILE A 271 1.19 3.35 3.43
N ALA A 272 2.49 3.68 3.42
CA ALA A 272 3.34 3.48 4.58
C ALA A 272 3.78 4.80 5.20
N ALA A 273 3.93 4.77 6.53
CA ALA A 273 4.54 5.80 7.36
C ALA A 273 5.68 5.19 8.18
N LYS A 274 6.51 6.04 8.80
CA LYS A 274 7.50 5.62 9.78
C LYS A 274 6.82 4.78 10.87
N LYS A 275 7.56 3.82 11.45
CA LYS A 275 7.02 2.96 12.50
C LYS A 275 6.51 3.79 13.69
N ASN A 276 5.36 3.39 14.23
CA ASN A 276 4.63 4.03 15.33
C ASN A 276 4.02 5.42 14.99
N GLU A 277 3.69 5.66 13.72
CA GLU A 277 2.95 6.85 13.28
C GLU A 277 1.48 6.49 12.95
N GLU A 278 0.81 5.79 13.88
CA GLU A 278 -0.57 5.32 13.73
C GLU A 278 -1.54 6.48 13.53
N MET A 279 -1.36 7.59 14.28
CA MET A 279 -2.26 8.74 14.18
C MET A 279 -2.26 9.37 12.80
N LEU A 280 -1.09 9.43 12.14
CA LEU A 280 -0.98 9.84 10.76
C LEU A 280 -1.78 8.92 9.84
N LEU A 281 -1.67 7.59 10.05
CA LEU A 281 -2.39 6.63 9.22
C LEU A 281 -3.89 6.53 9.55
N TYR A 282 -4.34 6.89 10.75
CA TYR A 282 -5.78 7.08 10.99
C TYR A 282 -6.35 8.20 10.14
N PHE A 283 -5.61 9.30 9.99
CA PHE A 283 -5.99 10.39 9.09
C PHE A 283 -6.02 9.91 7.63
N VAL A 284 -4.95 9.29 7.19
CA VAL A 284 -4.84 8.72 5.82
C VAL A 284 -5.97 7.74 5.53
N ASN A 285 -6.30 6.86 6.47
CA ASN A 285 -7.38 5.89 6.36
C ASN A 285 -8.77 6.55 6.24
N GLY A 286 -8.97 7.70 6.90
CA GLY A 286 -10.19 8.49 6.73
C GLY A 286 -10.37 8.95 5.29
N VAL A 287 -9.29 9.41 4.64
CA VAL A 287 -9.32 9.80 3.22
C VAL A 287 -9.49 8.57 2.31
N ILE A 288 -8.85 7.45 2.65
CA ILE A 288 -9.05 6.18 1.93
C ILE A 288 -10.52 5.75 1.98
N ASP A 289 -11.16 5.85 3.15
CA ASP A 289 -12.60 5.53 3.29
C ASP A 289 -13.48 6.38 2.39
N GLU A 290 -13.21 7.69 2.29
CA GLU A 290 -13.95 8.57 1.37
C GLU A 290 -13.88 8.08 -0.07
N VAL A 291 -12.67 7.84 -0.60
CA VAL A 291 -12.47 7.46 -2.01
C VAL A 291 -12.92 6.04 -2.34
N LEU A 292 -12.95 5.15 -1.35
CA LEU A 292 -13.49 3.80 -1.51
C LEU A 292 -15.02 3.79 -1.48
N GLN A 293 -15.63 4.62 -0.60
CA GLN A 293 -17.08 4.67 -0.45
C GLN A 293 -17.78 5.17 -1.71
N ASP A 294 -17.23 6.16 -2.38
CA ASP A 294 -17.82 6.80 -3.57
C ASP A 294 -17.24 6.30 -4.90
N GLY A 295 -16.23 5.40 -4.85
CA GLY A 295 -15.58 4.83 -6.03
C GLY A 295 -14.64 5.81 -6.75
N THR A 296 -14.28 6.92 -6.13
CA THR A 296 -13.42 7.96 -6.73
C THR A 296 -12.05 7.41 -7.11
N TYR A 297 -11.45 6.54 -6.30
CA TYR A 297 -10.14 5.96 -6.63
C TYR A 297 -10.19 5.14 -7.92
N LEU A 298 -11.23 4.33 -8.12
CA LEU A 298 -11.40 3.54 -9.35
C LEU A 298 -11.58 4.43 -10.59
N GLN A 299 -12.28 5.56 -10.46
CA GLN A 299 -12.38 6.54 -11.55
C GLN A 299 -11.00 7.12 -11.90
N TRP A 300 -10.19 7.45 -10.90
CA TRP A 300 -8.81 7.92 -11.11
C TRP A 300 -7.94 6.88 -11.79
N MET A 301 -8.08 5.60 -11.42
CA MET A 301 -7.39 4.50 -12.08
C MET A 301 -7.76 4.41 -13.56
N GLU A 302 -9.04 4.50 -13.88
CA GLU A 302 -9.51 4.45 -15.28
C GLU A 302 -8.98 5.63 -16.12
N GLU A 303 -9.00 6.86 -15.58
CA GLU A 303 -8.43 8.03 -16.23
C GLU A 303 -6.91 7.93 -16.39
N ALA A 304 -6.22 7.41 -15.37
CA ALA A 304 -4.79 7.20 -15.41
C ALA A 304 -4.39 6.12 -16.43
N ARG A 305 -5.16 5.02 -16.54
CA ARG A 305 -4.97 3.99 -17.59
C ARG A 305 -5.06 4.58 -19.00
N LYS A 306 -6.07 5.44 -19.23
CA LYS A 306 -6.21 6.13 -20.53
C LYS A 306 -5.00 6.99 -20.83
N ARG A 307 -4.58 7.80 -19.85
CA ARG A 307 -3.42 8.66 -20.04
C ARG A 307 -2.12 7.89 -20.23
N ALA A 308 -1.90 6.81 -19.47
CA ALA A 308 -0.76 5.92 -19.62
C ALA A 308 -0.72 5.30 -21.03
N ALA A 309 -1.87 4.83 -21.53
CA ALA A 309 -1.97 4.27 -22.89
C ALA A 309 -1.62 5.30 -23.98
N GLU A 310 -2.09 6.56 -23.86
CA GLU A 310 -1.71 7.66 -24.77
C GLU A 310 -0.19 7.89 -24.81
N LEU A 311 0.49 7.64 -23.69
CA LEU A 311 1.94 7.80 -23.54
C LEU A 311 2.74 6.53 -23.87
N GLY A 312 2.07 5.41 -24.19
CA GLY A 312 2.71 4.12 -24.48
C GLY A 312 3.32 3.44 -23.26
N MET A 313 2.71 3.67 -22.08
CA MET A 313 3.12 3.09 -20.80
C MET A 313 2.26 1.88 -20.43
#